data_2b26aef2b8c6814811a004d8cf58d8d7
#
_entry.id   2b26aef2b8c6814811a004d8cf58d8d7
#
_cell.length_a   1.000
_cell.length_b   1.000
_cell.length_c   1.000
_cell.angle_alpha   90.00
_cell.angle_beta   90.00
_cell.angle_gamma   90.00
#
_symmetry.space_group_name_H-M   'P 1'
#
loop_
_entity.id
_entity.type
_entity.pdbx_description
1 polymer ?
#
loop_
_entity_poly.entity_id
_entity_poly.type
_entity_poly.pdbx_seq_one_letter_code
_entity_poly.pdbx_strand_id
1 'polypeptide(L)'
;MPIPLFHVFSGDRFMDLTLYQYGYEKCRPLHSFGPSVRNHFLFHYIFSGKGTLLVDETKTSTKEYKLHGGMGFLIEPERINTYFADREDPWEYAWVEFSGLKAKEILDTAGLSTESPVFIPHLPSDFRNSEK
;
A
#
# COMPACT_ATOMS: atom_id res chain seq x y z
N MET A 1 11.60 10.48 -5.33
CA MET A 1 11.88 9.80 -4.07
C MET A 1 11.65 8.31 -4.23
N PRO A 2 12.64 7.48 -3.91
CA PRO A 2 12.45 6.04 -4.05
C PRO A 2 11.49 5.52 -2.98
N ILE A 3 10.60 4.66 -3.41
CA ILE A 3 9.73 3.93 -2.51
C ILE A 3 10.51 2.71 -2.01
N PRO A 4 10.65 2.50 -0.68
CA PRO A 4 11.46 1.39 -0.18
C PRO A 4 11.11 0.04 -0.77
N LEU A 5 9.83 -0.22 -1.04
CA LEU A 5 9.42 -1.47 -1.64
C LEU A 5 9.96 -1.60 -3.06
N PHE A 6 9.96 -0.51 -3.83
CA PHE A 6 10.54 -0.51 -5.17
C PHE A 6 12.04 -0.77 -5.13
N HIS A 7 12.70 -0.33 -4.08
CA HIS A 7 14.12 -0.60 -3.89
C HIS A 7 14.38 -2.10 -3.79
N VAL A 8 13.51 -2.82 -3.07
CA VAL A 8 13.60 -4.27 -2.98
C VAL A 8 13.39 -4.89 -4.35
N PHE A 9 12.45 -4.37 -5.13
CA PHE A 9 12.15 -4.87 -6.47
C PHE A 9 13.27 -4.59 -7.47
N SER A 10 14.14 -3.62 -7.21
CA SER A 10 15.18 -3.24 -8.15
C SER A 10 16.41 -4.16 -8.13
N GLY A 11 16.41 -5.18 -7.28
CA GLY A 11 17.47 -6.17 -7.26
C GLY A 11 17.39 -7.10 -8.46
N ASP A 12 18.32 -8.02 -8.55
CA ASP A 12 18.44 -8.93 -9.68
C ASP A 12 17.76 -10.27 -9.43
N ARG A 13 16.77 -10.32 -8.56
CA ARG A 13 16.11 -11.56 -8.15
C ARG A 13 14.66 -11.60 -8.55
N PHE A 14 14.40 -11.36 -9.82
CA PHE A 14 13.03 -11.27 -10.32
C PHE A 14 12.48 -12.58 -10.87
N MET A 15 13.25 -13.67 -10.82
CA MET A 15 12.84 -14.91 -11.44
C MET A 15 11.50 -15.42 -10.91
N ASP A 16 11.22 -15.15 -9.62
CA ASP A 16 10.00 -15.61 -8.98
C ASP A 16 9.04 -14.46 -8.67
N LEU A 17 9.24 -13.31 -9.32
CA LEU A 17 8.40 -12.15 -9.12
C LEU A 17 7.92 -11.64 -10.46
N THR A 18 6.61 -11.45 -10.58
CA THR A 18 6.01 -10.91 -11.80
C THR A 18 5.36 -9.58 -11.48
N LEU A 19 5.74 -8.54 -12.23
CA LEU A 19 5.11 -7.23 -12.17
C LEU A 19 4.09 -7.17 -13.31
N TYR A 20 2.84 -6.83 -12.98
CA TYR A 20 1.77 -6.79 -13.96
C TYR A 20 1.54 -5.38 -14.48
N GLN A 21 1.47 -4.43 -13.57
CA GLN A 21 1.24 -3.04 -13.96
C GLN A 21 1.58 -2.13 -12.80
N TYR A 22 1.68 -0.86 -13.12
CA TYR A 22 1.88 0.18 -12.12
C TYR A 22 1.20 1.44 -12.63
N GLY A 23 0.97 2.38 -11.72
CA GLY A 23 0.30 3.60 -12.09
C GLY A 23 0.45 4.68 -11.03
N TYR A 24 -0.16 5.81 -11.34
CA TYR A 24 -0.14 6.97 -10.48
C TYR A 24 -1.46 7.69 -10.65
N GLU A 25 -2.01 8.22 -9.56
CA GLU A 25 -3.26 8.95 -9.63
C GLU A 25 -3.34 10.00 -8.54
N LYS A 26 -3.78 11.19 -8.95
CA LYS A 26 -4.16 12.25 -8.01
C LYS A 26 -5.68 12.16 -7.90
N CYS A 27 -6.15 11.64 -6.78
CA CYS A 27 -7.55 11.31 -6.63
C CYS A 27 -8.41 12.53 -6.37
N ARG A 28 -9.68 12.42 -6.77
CA ARG A 28 -10.69 13.42 -6.43
C ARG A 28 -11.21 13.17 -5.02
N PRO A 29 -11.84 14.16 -4.39
CA PRO A 29 -12.46 13.92 -3.10
C PRO A 29 -13.38 12.71 -3.13
N LEU A 30 -13.26 11.85 -2.12
CA LEU A 30 -14.06 10.65 -1.94
C LEU A 30 -13.95 9.63 -3.08
N HIS A 31 -12.99 9.78 -3.99
CA HIS A 31 -12.77 8.79 -5.04
C HIS A 31 -12.51 7.42 -4.41
N SER A 32 -13.25 6.42 -4.82
CA SER A 32 -13.31 5.15 -4.13
C SER A 32 -13.08 3.98 -5.08
N PHE A 33 -12.41 2.94 -4.57
CA PHE A 33 -12.29 1.65 -5.22
C PHE A 33 -12.84 0.57 -4.30
N GLY A 34 -13.61 -0.34 -4.88
CA GLY A 34 -14.15 -1.45 -4.13
C GLY A 34 -15.55 -1.18 -3.61
N PRO A 35 -16.09 -2.12 -2.87
CA PRO A 35 -15.42 -3.36 -2.44
C PRO A 35 -15.05 -4.23 -3.63
N SER A 36 -13.85 -4.79 -3.58
CA SER A 36 -13.41 -5.68 -4.65
C SER A 36 -12.39 -6.69 -4.12
N VAL A 37 -12.23 -7.78 -4.88
CA VAL A 37 -11.26 -8.82 -4.61
C VAL A 37 -10.27 -8.83 -5.78
N ARG A 38 -8.99 -8.87 -5.44
CA ARG A 38 -7.92 -8.89 -6.44
C ARG A 38 -7.30 -10.27 -6.54
N ASN A 39 -6.66 -10.54 -7.67
CA ASN A 39 -5.95 -11.81 -7.89
C ASN A 39 -4.48 -11.72 -7.56
N HIS A 40 -3.96 -10.52 -7.41
CA HIS A 40 -2.55 -10.27 -7.18
C HIS A 40 -2.37 -9.30 -6.02
N PHE A 41 -1.13 -9.19 -5.54
CA PHE A 41 -0.80 -8.18 -4.55
C PHE A 41 -0.79 -6.81 -5.21
N LEU A 42 -1.23 -5.81 -4.45
CA LEU A 42 -1.26 -4.43 -4.91
C LEU A 42 -0.73 -3.56 -3.78
N PHE A 43 0.33 -2.80 -4.06
CA PHE A 43 0.89 -1.90 -3.07
C PHE A 43 0.76 -0.47 -3.54
N HIS A 44 0.23 0.38 -2.65
CA HIS A 44 0.10 1.82 -2.90
C HIS A 44 1.04 2.58 -2.01
N TYR A 45 1.69 3.61 -2.55
CA TYR A 45 2.46 4.55 -1.76
C TYR A 45 1.83 5.93 -1.90
N ILE A 46 1.54 6.57 -0.76
CA ILE A 46 0.84 7.85 -0.72
C ILE A 46 1.86 8.98 -0.65
N PHE A 47 1.85 9.85 -1.68
CA PHE A 47 2.76 10.98 -1.73
C PHE A 47 2.24 12.14 -0.90
N SER A 48 0.94 12.38 -0.93
CA SER A 48 0.32 13.49 -0.21
C SER A 48 -1.14 13.19 0.02
N GLY A 49 -1.77 13.95 0.89
CA GLY A 49 -3.19 13.82 1.17
C GLY A 49 -3.50 12.69 2.12
N LYS A 50 -4.78 12.35 2.21
CA LYS A 50 -5.29 11.37 3.16
C LYS A 50 -6.33 10.48 2.53
N GLY A 51 -6.54 9.33 3.14
CA GLY A 51 -7.58 8.40 2.72
C GLY A 51 -7.80 7.30 3.74
N THR A 52 -8.69 6.40 3.41
CA THR A 52 -9.08 5.31 4.30
C THR A 52 -9.02 3.99 3.55
N LEU A 53 -8.49 2.97 4.22
CA LEU A 53 -8.50 1.58 3.74
C LEU A 53 -9.38 0.76 4.66
N LEU A 54 -10.32 0.02 4.07
CA LEU A 54 -11.19 -0.91 4.79
C LEU A 54 -10.86 -2.32 4.32
N VAL A 55 -10.57 -3.20 5.26
CA VAL A 55 -10.26 -4.60 4.97
C VAL A 55 -11.28 -5.46 5.69
N ASP A 56 -12.03 -6.27 4.94
CA ASP A 56 -12.98 -7.20 5.54
C ASP A 56 -12.21 -8.40 6.08
N GLU A 57 -12.29 -8.60 7.40
CA GLU A 57 -11.63 -9.73 8.05
C GLU A 57 -12.55 -10.94 8.13
N THR A 58 -13.84 -10.68 8.36
CA THR A 58 -14.87 -11.70 8.35
C THR A 58 -16.12 -11.10 7.73
N LYS A 59 -17.19 -11.88 7.63
CA LYS A 59 -18.44 -11.38 7.08
C LYS A 59 -19.05 -10.25 7.91
N THR A 60 -18.67 -10.16 9.19
CA THR A 60 -19.24 -9.17 10.09
C THR A 60 -18.21 -8.23 10.70
N SER A 61 -16.94 -8.34 10.27
CA SER A 61 -15.86 -7.56 10.86
C SER A 61 -15.03 -6.91 9.77
N THR A 62 -14.92 -5.58 9.82
CA THR A 62 -14.13 -4.78 8.90
C THR A 62 -13.13 -3.97 9.70
N LYS A 63 -11.88 -3.99 9.27
CA LYS A 63 -10.84 -3.21 9.91
C LYS A 63 -10.58 -1.95 9.11
N GLU A 64 -10.47 -0.83 9.80
CA GLU A 64 -10.31 0.48 9.16
C GLU A 64 -8.93 1.05 9.46
N TYR A 65 -8.28 1.57 8.42
CA TYR A 65 -6.98 2.22 8.55
C TYR A 65 -7.07 3.63 7.97
N LYS A 66 -6.70 4.64 8.76
CA LYS A 66 -6.59 6.02 8.29
C LYS A 66 -5.17 6.27 7.87
N LEU A 67 -4.97 6.73 6.66
CA LEU A 67 -3.65 6.82 6.03
C LEU A 67 -3.42 8.22 5.50
N HIS A 68 -2.14 8.60 5.40
CA HIS A 68 -1.77 9.92 4.89
C HIS A 68 -0.43 9.83 4.14
N GLY A 69 -0.02 10.95 3.58
CA GLY A 69 1.23 11.03 2.83
C GLY A 69 2.42 10.49 3.60
N GLY A 70 3.30 9.77 2.91
CA GLY A 70 4.44 9.09 3.49
C GLY A 70 4.15 7.66 3.90
N MET A 71 2.88 7.26 3.94
CA MET A 71 2.49 5.89 4.28
C MET A 71 2.18 5.11 3.02
N GLY A 72 2.10 3.79 3.15
CA GLY A 72 1.67 2.92 2.07
C GLY A 72 0.72 1.86 2.58
N PHE A 73 0.06 1.17 1.66
CA PHE A 73 -0.84 0.10 2.06
C PHE A 73 -0.82 -1.04 1.04
N LEU A 74 -1.00 -2.23 1.58
CA LEU A 74 -1.00 -3.47 0.82
C LEU A 74 -2.41 -3.99 0.65
N ILE A 75 -2.76 -4.35 -0.58
CA ILE A 75 -3.96 -5.10 -0.90
C ILE A 75 -3.52 -6.52 -1.20
N GLU A 76 -4.01 -7.48 -0.44
CA GLU A 76 -3.67 -8.88 -0.65
C GLU A 76 -4.67 -9.56 -1.57
N PRO A 77 -4.23 -10.60 -2.32
CA PRO A 77 -5.17 -11.37 -3.14
C PRO A 77 -6.25 -12.01 -2.28
N GLU A 78 -7.43 -12.17 -2.86
CA GLU A 78 -8.55 -12.93 -2.29
C GLU A 78 -9.13 -12.34 -0.99
N ARG A 79 -8.87 -11.07 -0.73
CA ARG A 79 -9.49 -10.36 0.39
C ARG A 79 -10.30 -9.20 -0.14
N ILE A 80 -11.41 -8.92 0.52
CA ILE A 80 -12.27 -7.80 0.13
C ILE A 80 -11.71 -6.53 0.72
N ASN A 81 -11.40 -5.59 -0.14
CA ASN A 81 -10.83 -4.31 0.23
C ASN A 81 -11.63 -3.17 -0.38
N THR A 82 -11.74 -2.09 0.36
CA THR A 82 -12.31 -0.84 -0.14
C THR A 82 -11.38 0.28 0.31
N TYR A 83 -11.06 1.21 -0.59
CA TYR A 83 -10.26 2.36 -0.17
C TYR A 83 -10.76 3.60 -0.88
N PHE A 84 -10.70 4.72 -0.18
CA PHE A 84 -11.25 5.97 -0.71
C PHE A 84 -10.49 7.17 -0.19
N ALA A 85 -10.42 8.19 -1.03
CA ALA A 85 -9.74 9.44 -0.73
C ALA A 85 -10.55 10.29 0.23
N ASP A 86 -9.86 11.08 1.04
CA ASP A 86 -10.50 12.01 1.97
C ASP A 86 -11.30 13.06 1.21
N ARG A 87 -12.33 13.61 1.86
CA ARG A 87 -13.19 14.62 1.25
C ARG A 87 -12.47 15.94 1.05
N GLU A 88 -11.64 16.34 2.00
CA GLU A 88 -11.03 17.67 1.99
C GLU A 88 -9.58 17.66 1.56
N ASP A 89 -8.90 16.51 1.72
CA ASP A 89 -7.49 16.39 1.39
C ASP A 89 -7.26 15.04 0.71
N PRO A 90 -7.79 14.86 -0.50
CA PRO A 90 -7.71 13.57 -1.18
C PRO A 90 -6.28 13.19 -1.50
N TRP A 91 -5.98 11.92 -1.36
CA TRP A 91 -4.63 11.43 -1.53
C TRP A 91 -4.20 11.37 -3.00
N GLU A 92 -2.89 11.37 -3.15
CA GLU A 92 -2.19 11.21 -4.40
C GLU A 92 -1.24 10.04 -4.19
N TYR A 93 -1.32 9.01 -5.03
CA TYR A 93 -0.52 7.82 -4.80
C TYR A 93 0.00 7.21 -6.10
N ALA A 94 1.04 6.38 -5.94
CA ALA A 94 1.47 5.46 -6.98
C ALA A 94 1.19 4.05 -6.50
N TRP A 95 1.03 3.11 -7.44
CA TRP A 95 0.74 1.74 -7.09
C TRP A 95 1.45 0.78 -8.04
N VAL A 96 1.68 -0.44 -7.54
CA VAL A 96 2.28 -1.52 -8.32
C VAL A 96 1.53 -2.80 -8.02
N GLU A 97 1.25 -3.57 -9.06
CA GLU A 97 0.58 -4.86 -8.97
C GLU A 97 1.57 -5.96 -9.28
N PHE A 98 1.64 -6.97 -8.42
CA PHE A 98 2.67 -8.01 -8.56
C PHE A 98 2.22 -9.33 -7.92
N SER A 99 2.89 -10.41 -8.31
CA SER A 99 2.73 -11.71 -7.67
C SER A 99 3.99 -12.54 -7.93
N GLY A 100 3.99 -13.80 -7.48
CA GLY A 100 5.10 -14.71 -7.66
C GLY A 100 5.52 -15.34 -6.35
N LEU A 101 6.35 -16.37 -6.45
CA LEU A 101 6.79 -17.11 -5.28
C LEU A 101 7.57 -16.22 -4.30
N LYS A 102 8.27 -15.22 -4.80
CA LYS A 102 9.06 -14.32 -3.96
C LYS A 102 8.27 -13.15 -3.39
N ALA A 103 7.01 -12.97 -3.83
CA ALA A 103 6.24 -11.81 -3.41
C ALA A 103 6.08 -11.77 -1.90
N LYS A 104 5.72 -12.89 -1.28
CA LYS A 104 5.50 -12.94 0.16
C LYS A 104 6.78 -12.68 0.94
N GLU A 105 7.89 -13.22 0.46
CA GLU A 105 9.18 -13.01 1.08
C GLU A 105 9.58 -11.53 1.06
N ILE A 106 9.32 -10.87 -0.07
CA ILE A 106 9.60 -9.45 -0.21
C ILE A 106 8.72 -8.64 0.73
N LEU A 107 7.45 -9.00 0.84
CA LEU A 107 6.53 -8.31 1.73
C LEU A 107 6.94 -8.48 3.19
N ASP A 108 7.38 -9.68 3.58
CA ASP A 108 7.86 -9.92 4.93
C ASP A 108 9.06 -9.02 5.23
N THR A 109 9.97 -8.87 4.27
CA THR A 109 11.13 -8.01 4.41
C THR A 109 10.70 -6.55 4.62
N ALA A 110 9.62 -6.12 3.98
CA ALA A 110 9.09 -4.77 4.12
C ALA A 110 8.21 -4.60 5.37
N GLY A 111 7.99 -5.67 6.13
CA GLY A 111 7.14 -5.61 7.31
C GLY A 111 5.66 -5.61 7.02
N LEU A 112 5.26 -6.10 5.84
CA LEU A 112 3.86 -6.09 5.42
C LEU A 112 3.27 -7.48 5.48
N SER A 113 2.04 -7.58 5.97
CA SER A 113 1.34 -8.86 6.11
C SER A 113 -0.15 -8.62 6.23
N THR A 114 -0.91 -9.71 6.37
CA THR A 114 -2.34 -9.65 6.58
C THR A 114 -2.69 -8.82 7.82
N GLU A 115 -1.91 -8.99 8.90
CA GLU A 115 -2.17 -8.29 10.14
C GLU A 115 -1.60 -6.88 10.15
N SER A 116 -0.69 -6.58 9.24
CA SER A 116 -0.05 -5.27 9.16
C SER A 116 0.07 -4.84 7.72
N PRO A 117 -1.05 -4.45 7.09
CA PRO A 117 -1.04 -4.07 5.68
C PRO A 117 -0.59 -2.63 5.44
N VAL A 118 -0.29 -1.88 6.49
CA VAL A 118 0.09 -0.47 6.37
C VAL A 118 1.59 -0.34 6.52
N PHE A 119 2.21 0.35 5.55
CA PHE A 119 3.64 0.61 5.55
C PHE A 119 3.89 2.00 6.12
N ILE A 120 4.76 2.07 7.14
CA ILE A 120 5.19 3.33 7.73
C ILE A 120 6.71 3.34 7.61
N PRO A 121 7.30 4.31 6.87
CA PRO A 121 8.76 4.31 6.70
C PRO A 121 9.48 4.45 8.01
N HIS A 122 10.60 3.72 8.13
CA HIS A 122 11.52 3.86 9.27
C HIS A 122 12.47 5.00 8.97
N LEU A 123 12.39 6.06 9.76
CA LEU A 123 13.31 7.18 9.64
C LEU A 123 14.34 7.13 10.76
N PRO A 124 15.58 7.60 10.50
CA PRO A 124 16.56 7.72 11.57
C PRO A 124 16.02 8.61 12.69
N SER A 125 16.43 8.31 13.92
CA SER A 125 15.93 9.05 15.08
C SER A 125 16.19 10.55 14.99
N ASP A 126 17.39 10.93 14.56
CA ASP A 126 17.74 12.33 14.41
C ASP A 126 16.89 13.00 13.34
N PHE A 127 16.61 12.31 12.25
CA PHE A 127 15.76 12.84 11.20
C PHE A 127 14.35 13.08 11.73
N ARG A 128 13.79 12.12 12.47
CA ARG A 128 12.46 12.28 13.03
C ARG A 128 12.39 13.43 14.02
N ASN A 129 13.43 13.61 14.80
CA ASN A 129 13.47 14.71 15.76
C ASN A 129 13.53 16.07 15.07
N SER A 130 14.21 16.14 13.94
CA SER A 130 14.31 17.41 13.22
C SER A 130 13.00 17.81 12.55
N GLU A 131 12.07 16.87 12.40
CA GLU A 131 10.77 17.15 11.80
C GLU A 131 9.76 17.66 12.79
N LYS A 132 10.11 17.69 14.05
CA LYS A 132 9.24 18.22 15.08
C LYS A 132 9.53 19.69 15.32
#